data_319d384118a3c2b311e5cb449f4a4d36
#
_entry.id   319d384118a3c2b311e5cb449f4a4d36
#
_cell.length_a   1.000
_cell.length_b   1.000
_cell.length_c   1.000
_cell.angle_alpha   90.00
_cell.angle_beta   90.00
_cell.angle_gamma   90.00
#
_symmetry.space_group_name_H-M   'P 1'
#
loop_
_entity.id
_entity.type
_entity.pdbx_description
1 polymer ?
#
loop_
_entity_poly.entity_id
_entity_poly.type
_entity_poly.pdbx_seq_one_letter_code
_entity_poly.pdbx_strand_id
1 'polypeptide(L)' 'MNKNCSNEFSKGDIVLIHFSQDINTMATVYENLEDRIVLKDIDGIFELTKEYVLRKGIVIELMNDI' A
#
# COMPACT_ATOMS: atom_id res chain seq x y z
N MET A 1 -18.89 -6.52 -0.96
CA MET A 1 -17.83 -6.63 -0.08
C MET A 1 -16.65 -5.83 -0.44
N ASN A 2 -16.20 -5.18 0.48
CA ASN A 2 -15.23 -4.21 0.23
C ASN A 2 -13.83 -4.69 0.51
N LYS A 3 -12.93 -4.46 -0.37
CA LYS A 3 -11.60 -4.96 -0.24
C LYS A 3 -10.57 -3.90 -0.06
N ASN A 4 -10.95 -2.80 0.54
CA ASN A 4 -10.00 -1.71 0.65
C ASN A 4 -9.12 -1.79 1.86
N CYS A 5 -9.25 -2.80 2.66
CA CYS A 5 -8.43 -2.91 3.84
C CYS A 5 -7.01 -3.20 3.46
N SER A 6 -6.09 -2.47 4.04
CA SER A 6 -4.71 -2.69 3.72
C SER A 6 -4.21 -4.05 4.17
N ASN A 7 -4.89 -4.67 5.11
CA ASN A 7 -4.45 -5.99 5.57
C ASN A 7 -4.89 -7.10 4.64
N GLU A 8 -5.49 -6.75 3.51
CA GLU A 8 -5.82 -7.75 2.51
C GLU A 8 -4.71 -7.98 1.52
N PHE A 9 -3.63 -7.23 1.61
CA PHE A 9 -2.56 -7.35 0.63
C PHE A 9 -1.58 -8.42 1.04
N SER A 10 -1.00 -9.08 0.06
CA SER A 10 -0.04 -10.15 0.29
C SER A 10 1.27 -9.80 -0.36
N LYS A 11 2.33 -10.42 0.14
CA LYS A 11 3.64 -10.23 -0.42
C LYS A 11 3.62 -10.51 -1.92
N GLY A 12 4.16 -9.59 -2.70
CA GLY A 12 4.21 -9.74 -4.14
C GLY A 12 3.09 -9.02 -4.86
N ASP A 13 2.08 -8.57 -4.15
CA ASP A 13 1.00 -7.84 -4.79
C ASP A 13 1.50 -6.48 -5.24
N ILE A 14 1.00 -6.03 -6.38
CA ILE A 14 1.33 -4.71 -6.89
C ILE A 14 0.19 -3.78 -6.53
N VAL A 15 0.54 -2.65 -5.93
CA VAL A 15 -0.47 -1.71 -5.44
C VAL A 15 -0.17 -0.33 -5.96
N LEU A 16 -1.21 0.48 -6.01
CA LEU A 16 -1.09 1.89 -6.31
C LEU A 16 -1.43 2.65 -5.04
N ILE A 17 -0.51 3.48 -4.60
CA ILE A 17 -0.68 4.21 -3.36
C ILE A 17 -1.04 5.64 -3.69
N HIS A 18 -2.20 6.07 -3.22
CA HIS A 18 -2.68 7.42 -3.46
C HIS A 18 -2.37 8.27 -2.24
N PHE A 19 -1.24 8.96 -2.27
CA PHE A 19 -0.85 9.82 -1.16
C PHE A 19 -1.67 11.09 -1.12
N SER A 20 -2.08 11.58 -2.28
CA SER A 20 -2.92 12.75 -2.38
C SER A 20 -3.58 12.72 -3.74
N GLN A 21 -4.33 13.75 -4.06
CA GLN A 21 -5.00 13.80 -5.34
C GLN A 21 -4.03 13.70 -6.51
N ASP A 22 -2.85 14.28 -6.35
CA ASP A 22 -1.92 14.36 -7.45
C ASP A 22 -0.72 13.46 -7.31
N ILE A 23 -0.57 12.78 -6.20
CA ILE A 23 0.64 12.02 -5.94
C ILE A 23 0.29 10.55 -5.76
N ASN A 24 0.62 9.76 -6.75
CA ASN A 24 0.39 8.32 -6.73
C ASN A 24 1.69 7.60 -6.97
N THR A 25 1.88 6.49 -6.29
CA THR A 25 3.09 5.71 -6.42
C THR A 25 2.73 4.25 -6.57
N MET A 26 3.32 3.59 -7.56
CA MET A 26 3.13 2.15 -7.71
C MET A 26 4.23 1.43 -6.97
N ALA A 27 3.87 0.41 -6.23
CA ALA A 27 4.83 -0.32 -5.42
C ALA A 27 4.42 -1.77 -5.32
N THR A 28 5.37 -2.59 -4.89
CA THR A 28 5.11 -4.01 -4.65
C THR A 28 5.11 -4.24 -3.15
N VAL A 29 4.16 -5.01 -2.68
CA VAL A 29 4.10 -5.33 -1.26
C VAL A 29 5.24 -6.27 -0.93
N TYR A 30 6.09 -5.87 -0.01
CA TYR A 30 7.19 -6.68 0.43
C TYR A 30 6.80 -7.49 1.65
N GLU A 31 6.11 -6.86 2.59
CA GLU A 31 5.54 -7.53 3.75
C GLU A 31 4.34 -6.75 4.22
N ASN A 32 3.37 -7.46 4.74
CA ASN A 32 2.20 -6.83 5.33
C ASN A 32 2.12 -7.26 6.77
N LEU A 33 2.60 -6.41 7.65
CA LEU A 33 2.66 -6.72 9.07
C LEU A 33 1.43 -6.17 9.76
N GLU A 34 1.34 -6.47 11.04
CA GLU A 34 0.15 -6.10 11.78
C GLU A 34 -0.01 -4.59 11.89
N ASP A 35 1.08 -3.87 12.09
CA ASP A 35 1.01 -2.44 12.32
C ASP A 35 1.53 -1.61 11.15
N ARG A 36 2.06 -2.24 10.13
CA ARG A 36 2.65 -1.50 9.02
C ARG A 36 2.68 -2.37 7.78
N ILE A 37 2.84 -1.73 6.66
CA ILE A 37 3.02 -2.44 5.41
C ILE A 37 4.36 -1.99 4.82
N VAL A 38 5.17 -2.95 4.42
CA VAL A 38 6.48 -2.70 3.85
C VAL A 38 6.35 -2.84 2.35
N LEU A 39 6.83 -1.84 1.64
CA LEU A 39 6.64 -1.78 0.19
C LEU A 39 7.96 -1.50 -0.48
N LYS A 40 8.02 -1.84 -1.76
CA LYS A 40 9.21 -1.60 -2.55
C LYS A 40 8.82 -0.91 -3.83
N ASP A 41 9.47 0.20 -4.13
CA ASP A 41 9.26 0.88 -5.39
C ASP A 41 10.60 1.01 -6.11
N ILE A 42 10.64 1.86 -7.11
CA ILE A 42 11.84 1.98 -7.92
C ILE A 42 13.00 2.55 -7.12
N ASP A 43 12.71 3.26 -6.06
CA ASP A 43 13.76 3.87 -5.25
C ASP A 43 14.21 3.01 -4.09
N GLY A 44 13.50 1.95 -3.80
CA GLY A 44 13.90 1.07 -2.72
C GLY A 44 12.73 0.68 -1.86
N ILE A 45 13.05 0.25 -0.65
CA ILE A 45 12.05 -0.27 0.28
C ILE A 45 11.68 0.81 1.27
N PHE A 46 10.39 0.93 1.53
CA PHE A 46 9.89 1.88 2.52
C PHE A 46 8.71 1.26 3.25
N GLU A 47 8.33 1.84 4.38
CA GLU A 47 7.20 1.33 5.15
C GLU A 47 6.22 2.43 5.43
N LEU A 48 4.96 2.02 5.54
CA LEU A 48 3.88 2.90 5.95
C LEU A 48 3.19 2.25 7.12
N THR A 49 3.13 2.94 8.25
CA THR A 49 2.36 2.39 9.36
C THR A 49 0.89 2.51 9.02
N LYS A 50 0.11 1.58 9.52
CA LYS A 50 -1.33 1.61 9.23
C LYS A 50 -1.99 2.80 9.88
N GLU A 51 -1.46 3.24 10.99
CA GLU A 51 -1.97 4.44 11.62
C GLU A 51 -1.72 5.67 10.75
N TYR A 52 -0.55 5.76 10.15
CA TYR A 52 -0.23 6.88 9.28
C TYR A 52 -1.14 6.89 8.06
N VAL A 53 -1.38 5.71 7.50
CA VAL A 53 -2.24 5.58 6.33
C VAL A 53 -3.64 6.09 6.66
N LEU A 54 -4.16 5.70 7.81
CA LEU A 54 -5.48 6.13 8.22
C LEU A 54 -5.52 7.62 8.49
N ARG A 55 -4.53 8.11 9.20
CA ARG A 55 -4.53 9.51 9.60
C ARG A 55 -4.41 10.44 8.41
N LYS A 56 -3.63 10.05 7.41
CA LYS A 56 -3.43 10.88 6.25
C LYS A 56 -4.43 10.63 5.14
N GLY A 57 -5.29 9.66 5.30
CA GLY A 57 -6.26 9.36 4.27
C GLY A 57 -5.63 8.73 3.03
N ILE A 58 -4.53 8.03 3.20
CA ILE A 58 -3.86 7.39 2.09
C ILE A 58 -4.67 6.18 1.67
N VAL A 59 -4.85 6.00 0.37
CA VAL A 59 -5.58 4.87 -0.18
C VAL A 59 -4.60 3.98 -0.91
N ILE A 60 -4.63 2.69 -0.62
CA ILE A 60 -3.78 1.71 -1.28
C ILE A 60 -4.68 0.78 -2.06
N GLU A 61 -4.47 0.74 -3.37
CA GLU A 61 -5.34 0.03 -4.27
C GLU A 61 -4.60 -1.12 -4.93
N LEU A 62 -5.21 -2.30 -4.92
CA LEU A 62 -4.60 -3.48 -5.52
C LEU A 62 -4.65 -3.37 -7.03
N MET A 63 -3.51 -3.59 -7.69
CA MET A 63 -3.41 -3.41 -9.11
C MET A 63 -3.29 -4.69 -9.91
N ASN A 64 -2.75 -5.74 -9.32
CA ASN A 64 -2.57 -6.97 -10.11
C ASN A 64 -3.83 -7.79 -10.07
N ASP A 65 -4.70 -7.51 -10.98
CA ASP A 65 -5.99 -8.12 -10.97
C ASP A 65 -6.22 -9.02 -12.15
N ILE A 66 -5.25 -9.54 -12.71
CA ILE A 66 -5.45 -10.36 -13.86
C ILE A 66 -6.40 -11.51 -13.66
#